data_712845c366f288726c29c537bf99fb8a
#
_entry.id   712845c366f288726c29c537bf99fb8a
#
_cell.length_a   1.000
_cell.length_b   1.000
_cell.length_c   1.000
_cell.angle_alpha   90.00
_cell.angle_beta   90.00
_cell.angle_gamma   90.00
#
_symmetry.space_group_name_H-M   'P 1'
#
loop_
_entity.id
_entity.type
_entity.pdbx_description
1 polymer ?
#
loop_
_entity_poly.entity_id
_entity_poly.type
_entity_poly.pdbx_seq_one_letter_code
_entity_poly.pdbx_strand_id
1 'polypeptide(L)'
;MNRRTKALQFDAKTRKKILDRDHGCVFCQIGYHMHAASDFQYKQIDIMHIVNRSQGGLGIEQNGVTGCRYHHQLMDNGAKGLRHEMLAYIGKYMSQIYAGWNPEELVYKK
;
A
#
# COMPACT_ATOMS: atom_id res chain seq x y z
N MET A 1 0.90 -9.11 -22.33
CA MET A 1 0.78 -8.01 -21.36
C MET A 1 1.43 -6.77 -21.95
N ASN A 2 0.73 -5.64 -21.99
CA ASN A 2 1.28 -4.42 -22.54
C ASN A 2 2.21 -3.70 -21.55
N ARG A 3 2.90 -2.67 -22.03
CA ARG A 3 3.88 -1.93 -21.21
C ARG A 3 3.25 -1.31 -19.97
N ARG A 4 2.06 -0.74 -20.11
CA ARG A 4 1.37 -0.10 -19.00
C ARG A 4 1.03 -1.13 -17.93
N THR A 5 0.39 -2.22 -18.31
CA THR A 5 0.00 -3.27 -17.36
C THR A 5 1.22 -3.81 -16.62
N LYS A 6 2.31 -4.07 -17.35
CA LYS A 6 3.56 -4.56 -16.74
C LYS A 6 4.13 -3.56 -15.73
N ALA A 7 4.11 -2.26 -16.08
CA ALA A 7 4.63 -1.20 -15.22
C ALA A 7 3.84 -1.02 -13.93
N LEU A 8 2.56 -1.39 -13.93
CA LEU A 8 1.68 -1.23 -12.77
C LEU A 8 1.68 -2.44 -11.83
N GLN A 9 2.32 -3.54 -12.22
CA GLN A 9 2.37 -4.74 -11.38
C GLN A 9 3.61 -4.76 -10.52
N PHE A 10 3.46 -5.20 -9.27
CA PHE A 10 4.60 -5.49 -8.42
C PHE A 10 5.18 -6.85 -8.86
N ASP A 11 6.42 -6.87 -9.33
CA ASP A 11 7.09 -8.14 -9.62
C ASP A 11 7.56 -8.80 -8.31
N ALA A 12 8.05 -10.04 -8.41
CA ALA A 12 8.43 -10.81 -7.23
C ALA A 12 9.54 -10.14 -6.42
N LYS A 13 10.49 -9.53 -7.10
CA LYS A 13 11.61 -8.83 -6.45
C LYS A 13 11.13 -7.60 -5.68
N THR A 14 10.24 -6.82 -6.29
CA THR A 14 9.66 -5.63 -5.67
C THR A 14 8.81 -6.01 -4.46
N ARG A 15 7.98 -7.06 -4.59
CA ARG A 15 7.16 -7.56 -3.48
C ARG A 15 8.03 -7.97 -2.30
N LYS A 16 9.12 -8.66 -2.55
CA LYS A 16 10.05 -9.07 -1.49
C LYS A 16 10.64 -7.85 -0.77
N LYS A 17 11.04 -6.83 -1.52
CA LYS A 17 11.59 -5.59 -0.94
C LYS A 17 10.57 -4.90 -0.02
N ILE A 18 9.32 -4.84 -0.46
CA ILE A 18 8.25 -4.20 0.32
C ILE A 18 8.00 -4.99 1.61
N LEU A 19 7.88 -6.31 1.51
CA LEU A 19 7.64 -7.17 2.67
C LEU A 19 8.80 -7.08 3.68
N ASP A 20 10.03 -7.12 3.20
CA ASP A 20 11.22 -7.03 4.06
C ASP A 20 11.33 -5.66 4.73
N ARG A 21 10.93 -4.59 4.03
CA ARG A 21 10.94 -3.23 4.58
C ARG A 21 9.91 -3.05 5.69
N ASP A 22 8.68 -3.54 5.46
CA ASP A 22 7.53 -3.22 6.31
C ASP A 22 7.35 -4.17 7.50
N HIS A 23 7.87 -5.39 7.44
CA HIS A 23 7.78 -6.39 8.50
C HIS A 23 6.34 -6.77 8.89
N GLY A 24 5.43 -6.74 7.94
CA GLY A 24 4.01 -7.03 8.16
C GLY A 24 3.13 -5.83 7.91
N CYS A 25 1.83 -5.96 8.19
CA CYS A 25 0.86 -4.89 7.97
C CYS A 25 1.25 -3.64 8.77
N VAL A 26 1.46 -2.53 8.07
CA VAL A 26 1.86 -1.27 8.70
C VAL A 26 0.78 -0.73 9.65
N PHE A 27 -0.49 -1.02 9.37
CA PHE A 27 -1.59 -0.58 10.23
C PHE A 27 -1.77 -1.45 11.46
N CYS A 28 -1.57 -2.77 11.34
CA CYS A 28 -1.60 -3.65 12.51
C CYS A 28 -0.51 -3.30 13.50
N GLN A 29 0.66 -2.92 13.01
CA GLN A 29 1.80 -2.59 13.86
C GLN A 29 1.53 -1.38 14.77
N ILE A 30 0.67 -0.47 14.35
CA ILE A 30 0.29 0.71 15.15
C ILE A 30 -1.06 0.55 15.83
N GLY A 31 -1.70 -0.62 15.71
CA GLY A 31 -2.99 -0.88 16.35
C GLY A 31 -4.16 -0.14 15.74
N TYR A 32 -4.07 0.25 14.47
CA TYR A 32 -5.12 1.04 13.81
C TYR A 32 -6.35 0.17 13.53
N HIS A 33 -7.50 0.54 14.13
CA HIS A 33 -8.79 -0.15 13.95
C HIS A 33 -8.70 -1.68 14.07
N MET A 34 -8.23 -2.18 15.21
CA MET A 34 -7.95 -3.61 15.42
C MET A 34 -9.13 -4.42 15.97
N HIS A 35 -10.33 -3.85 16.07
CA HIS A 35 -11.42 -4.50 16.81
C HIS A 35 -12.52 -5.11 15.94
N ALA A 36 -12.43 -4.99 14.62
CA ALA A 36 -13.55 -5.30 13.72
C ALA A 36 -13.36 -6.52 12.84
N ALA A 37 -12.23 -7.20 12.90
CA ALA A 37 -11.93 -8.32 12.02
C ALA A 37 -11.53 -9.58 12.79
N SER A 38 -11.59 -10.73 12.10
CA SER A 38 -11.10 -11.98 12.66
C SER A 38 -9.57 -12.05 12.56
N ASP A 39 -8.95 -12.88 13.40
CA ASP A 39 -7.51 -13.12 13.32
C ASP A 39 -7.08 -13.56 11.92
N PHE A 40 -7.92 -14.31 11.24
CA PHE A 40 -7.62 -14.80 9.90
C PHE A 40 -7.38 -13.64 8.93
N GLN A 41 -8.23 -12.60 8.97
CA GLN A 41 -8.09 -11.43 8.10
C GLN A 41 -6.81 -10.65 8.37
N TYR A 42 -6.41 -10.54 9.64
CA TYR A 42 -5.17 -9.86 10.02
C TYR A 42 -3.93 -10.63 9.56
N LYS A 43 -4.03 -11.93 9.38
CA LYS A 43 -2.91 -12.78 8.96
C LYS A 43 -2.74 -12.88 7.44
N GLN A 44 -3.78 -12.52 6.67
CA GLN A 44 -3.68 -12.50 5.22
C GLN A 44 -2.96 -11.22 4.79
N ILE A 45 -1.79 -11.38 4.17
CA ILE A 45 -0.92 -10.25 3.82
C ILE A 45 -1.03 -9.91 2.34
N ASP A 46 -1.29 -8.64 2.06
CA ASP A 46 -1.39 -8.09 0.70
C ASP A 46 -0.35 -6.98 0.53
N ILE A 47 0.02 -6.71 -0.72
CA ILE A 47 0.77 -5.51 -1.06
C ILE A 47 -0.23 -4.52 -1.67
N MET A 48 -0.36 -3.36 -1.03
CA MET A 48 -1.34 -2.35 -1.45
C MET A 48 -0.67 -1.29 -2.31
N HIS A 49 -1.33 -0.88 -3.41
CA HIS A 49 -0.91 0.29 -4.16
C HIS A 49 -1.31 1.55 -3.40
N ILE A 50 -0.38 2.47 -3.20
CA ILE A 50 -0.67 3.76 -2.55
C ILE A 50 -1.45 4.64 -3.52
N VAL A 51 -0.92 4.81 -4.74
CA VAL A 51 -1.70 5.35 -5.85
C VAL A 51 -2.30 4.15 -6.58
N ASN A 52 -3.61 4.10 -6.72
CA ASN A 52 -4.32 2.96 -7.28
C ASN A 52 -3.89 2.65 -8.72
N ARG A 53 -3.92 1.36 -9.08
CA ARG A 53 -3.64 0.93 -10.45
C ARG A 53 -4.58 1.60 -11.46
N SER A 54 -5.85 1.79 -11.08
CA SER A 54 -6.84 2.45 -11.94
C SER A 54 -6.45 3.90 -12.26
N GLN A 55 -5.60 4.51 -11.44
CA GLN A 55 -5.08 5.87 -11.65
C GLN A 55 -3.66 5.85 -12.20
N GLY A 56 -3.19 4.70 -12.64
CA GLY A 56 -1.85 4.56 -13.20
C GLY A 56 -0.75 4.34 -12.17
N GLY A 57 -1.12 3.96 -10.95
CA GLY A 57 -0.14 3.74 -9.88
C GLY A 57 0.87 2.65 -10.23
N LEU A 58 2.16 2.97 -10.16
CA LEU A 58 3.25 2.09 -10.55
C LEU A 58 3.46 0.93 -9.58
N GLY A 59 3.95 -0.20 -10.10
CA GLY A 59 4.35 -1.36 -9.30
C GLY A 59 5.79 -1.26 -8.83
N ILE A 60 6.13 -0.18 -8.14
CA ILE A 60 7.47 0.05 -7.60
C ILE A 60 7.41 0.11 -6.08
N GLU A 61 8.54 -0.12 -5.41
CA GLU A 61 8.55 -0.18 -3.94
C GLU A 61 8.08 1.12 -3.29
N GLN A 62 8.28 2.27 -3.92
CA GLN A 62 7.82 3.55 -3.41
C GLN A 62 6.30 3.73 -3.47
N ASN A 63 5.61 2.89 -4.24
CA ASN A 63 4.15 2.94 -4.37
C ASN A 63 3.47 1.72 -3.76
N GLY A 64 4.19 0.90 -3.03
CA GLY A 64 3.63 -0.29 -2.40
C GLY A 64 3.83 -0.26 -0.91
N VAL A 65 2.85 -0.77 -0.17
CA VAL A 65 2.95 -0.88 1.27
C VAL A 65 2.25 -2.17 1.71
N THR A 66 2.79 -2.83 2.71
CA THR A 66 2.23 -4.08 3.21
C THR A 66 1.00 -3.81 4.08
N GLY A 67 -0.09 -4.48 3.76
CA GLY A 67 -1.31 -4.42 4.54
C GLY A 67 -1.93 -5.80 4.70
N CYS A 68 -2.65 -6.02 5.80
CA CYS A 68 -3.43 -7.23 5.92
C CYS A 68 -4.72 -7.10 5.11
N ARG A 69 -5.41 -8.22 4.90
CA ARG A 69 -6.65 -8.23 4.13
C ARG A 69 -7.68 -7.27 4.71
N TYR A 70 -7.80 -7.19 6.02
CA TYR A 70 -8.76 -6.29 6.67
C TYR A 70 -8.45 -4.82 6.37
N HIS A 71 -7.21 -4.39 6.61
CA HIS A 71 -6.84 -3.00 6.39
C HIS A 71 -6.81 -2.64 4.90
N HIS A 72 -6.49 -3.60 4.03
CA HIS A 72 -6.54 -3.39 2.59
C HIS A 72 -7.99 -3.08 2.15
N GLN A 73 -8.96 -3.88 2.62
CA GLN A 73 -10.37 -3.66 2.31
C GLN A 73 -10.88 -2.35 2.93
N LEU A 74 -10.43 -2.05 4.13
CA LEU A 74 -10.82 -0.81 4.82
C LEU A 74 -10.36 0.42 4.03
N MET A 75 -9.15 0.40 3.53
CA MET A 75 -8.60 1.49 2.73
C MET A 75 -9.32 1.60 1.39
N ASP A 76 -9.56 0.48 0.72
CA ASP A 76 -10.23 0.46 -0.59
C ASP A 76 -11.66 0.98 -0.51
N ASN A 77 -12.39 0.60 0.55
CA ASN A 77 -13.77 1.02 0.73
C ASN A 77 -13.89 2.48 1.15
N GLY A 78 -12.88 3.03 1.81
CA GLY A 78 -12.81 4.44 2.14
C GLY A 78 -13.93 4.98 3.03
N ALA A 79 -14.68 4.11 3.72
CA ALA A 79 -15.84 4.50 4.51
C ALA A 79 -15.47 5.51 5.58
N LYS A 80 -16.33 6.54 5.75
CA LYS A 80 -16.20 7.57 6.80
C LYS A 80 -14.86 8.33 6.74
N GLY A 81 -14.26 8.45 5.55
CA GLY A 81 -13.00 9.19 5.38
C GLY A 81 -11.76 8.44 5.83
N LEU A 82 -11.89 7.17 6.17
CA LEU A 82 -10.75 6.40 6.65
C LEU A 82 -9.65 6.26 5.60
N ARG A 83 -10.01 6.18 4.32
CA ARG A 83 -9.00 6.13 3.26
C ARG A 83 -8.07 7.33 3.32
N HIS A 84 -8.62 8.52 3.49
CA HIS A 84 -7.84 9.76 3.56
C HIS A 84 -6.87 9.71 4.75
N GLU A 85 -7.35 9.29 5.91
CA GLU A 85 -6.56 9.16 7.12
C GLU A 85 -5.45 8.11 6.96
N MET A 86 -5.81 6.95 6.38
CA MET A 86 -4.86 5.88 6.14
C MET A 86 -3.76 6.31 5.16
N LEU A 87 -4.13 7.02 4.09
CA LEU A 87 -3.16 7.55 3.13
C LEU A 87 -2.25 8.62 3.75
N ALA A 88 -2.78 9.44 4.66
CA ALA A 88 -1.96 10.42 5.37
C ALA A 88 -0.90 9.72 6.23
N TYR A 89 -1.27 8.66 6.92
CA TYR A 89 -0.32 7.86 7.70
C TYR A 89 0.75 7.22 6.80
N ILE A 90 0.33 6.62 5.68
CA ILE A 90 1.24 5.99 4.73
C ILE A 90 2.23 7.03 4.18
N GLY A 91 1.74 8.21 3.83
CA GLY A 91 2.61 9.29 3.31
C GLY A 91 3.69 9.68 4.30
N LYS A 92 3.33 9.77 5.57
CA LYS A 92 4.28 10.07 6.63
C LYS A 92 5.31 8.95 6.78
N TYR A 93 4.85 7.71 6.78
CA TYR A 93 5.70 6.53 6.85
C TYR A 93 6.69 6.47 5.69
N MET A 94 6.19 6.64 4.46
CA MET A 94 7.03 6.58 3.26
C MET A 94 8.03 7.73 3.20
N SER A 95 7.63 8.91 3.65
CA SER A 95 8.52 10.08 3.68
C SER A 95 9.69 9.93 4.65
N GLN A 96 9.53 9.10 5.67
CA GLN A 96 10.62 8.78 6.59
C GLN A 96 11.63 7.82 5.98
N ILE A 97 11.20 7.00 5.02
CA ILE A 97 12.05 6.00 4.36
C ILE A 97 12.71 6.56 3.10
N TYR A 98 11.94 7.29 2.30
CA TYR A 98 12.40 7.81 1.01
C TYR A 98 12.43 9.33 1.02
N ALA A 99 13.60 9.92 0.90
CA ALA A 99 13.76 11.38 0.83
C ALA A 99 13.01 11.91 -0.39
N GLY A 100 12.19 12.95 -0.18
CA GLY A 100 11.45 13.57 -1.28
C GLY A 100 10.30 12.74 -1.83
N TRP A 101 9.84 11.75 -1.07
CA TRP A 101 8.73 10.89 -1.53
C TRP A 101 7.52 11.75 -1.90
N ASN A 102 6.97 11.50 -3.11
CA ASN A 102 5.89 12.30 -3.66
C ASN A 102 4.96 11.39 -4.48
N PRO A 103 3.67 11.24 -4.09
CA PRO A 103 2.76 10.37 -4.81
C PRO A 103 2.52 10.80 -6.27
N GLU A 104 2.73 12.07 -6.62
CA GLU A 104 2.59 12.52 -8.01
C GLU A 104 3.62 11.89 -8.94
N GLU A 105 4.74 11.41 -8.40
CA GLU A 105 5.78 10.75 -9.18
C GLU A 105 5.58 9.25 -9.32
N LEU A 106 4.52 8.70 -8.70
CA LEU A 106 4.28 7.26 -8.62
C LEU A 106 3.30 6.76 -9.67
N VAL A 107 3.09 7.52 -10.74
CA VAL A 107 2.13 7.19 -11.80
C VAL A 107 2.84 6.94 -13.12
N TYR A 108 2.23 6.06 -13.91
CA TYR A 108 2.75 5.72 -15.23
C TYR A 108 2.66 6.92 -16.17
N LYS A 109 3.75 7.19 -16.85
CA LYS A 109 3.85 8.26 -17.85
C LYS A 109 4.26 7.66 -19.18
N LYS A 110 3.58 8.06 -20.25
CA LYS A 110 3.94 7.63 -21.59
C LYS A 110 5.29 8.24 -22.01
#